data_54970484fc4d1f434809f9f2addbbbe7
#
_entry.id   54970484fc4d1f434809f9f2addbbbe7
#
_cell.length_a   1.000
_cell.length_b   1.000
_cell.length_c   1.000
_cell.angle_alpha   90.00
_cell.angle_beta   90.00
_cell.angle_gamma   90.00
#
_symmetry.space_group_name_H-M   'P 1'
#
loop_
_entity.id
_entity.type
_entity.pdbx_description
1 polymer ?
#
loop_
_entity_poly.entity_id
_entity_poly.type
_entity_poly.pdbx_seq_one_letter_code
_entity_poly.pdbx_strand_id
1 'polypeptide(L)'
;MTTNFPAFPPELLQGCRNALIDYMKIQAGNQVVILNELGSAVDPFVVHCLATVIQEIGADPHILWTSKLAKGWWQELSPVVRAAIGHADVVVQNISSIGKTHMLDLMLEKKVRRFRNYASDFATMTSDWARFPVEVQDYLERKVNTMLIEAGTYRVVSDDGTDISGEISKRLTAWRRDLKRSGGMNVSFPPSVFRASESLNANGVMMVYSTYPWGARRVGLPEIRFQNPVKLVVENNYVVHIEGGWEAELYRKLFEEQAAAIGQRSYYVDSWHSGASPRAFVPFDPRVDPDRFDHLAHNHECWFHFHLGGLSNKEGSKTQIVEHINAVCMNPTVYLGGQKVWEKGHLTIWNEPELREIASKYGDPNVMFAPRPIWE
;
A
#
# COMPACT_ATOMS: atom_id res chain seq x y z
N MET A 1 36.18 -4.57 -18.31
CA MET A 1 35.71 -3.19 -18.50
C MET A 1 35.21 -2.70 -17.16
N THR A 2 35.97 -1.86 -16.46
CA THR A 2 35.49 -1.17 -15.25
C THR A 2 34.51 -0.10 -15.71
N THR A 3 33.22 -0.38 -15.62
CA THR A 3 32.19 0.62 -15.81
C THR A 3 32.35 1.61 -14.66
N ASN A 4 32.88 2.80 -14.93
CA ASN A 4 32.81 3.92 -13.99
C ASN A 4 31.34 4.35 -13.87
N PHE A 5 30.56 3.65 -13.05
CA PHE A 5 29.31 4.20 -12.59
C PHE A 5 29.63 5.41 -11.72
N PRO A 6 28.88 6.52 -11.87
CA PRO A 6 29.01 7.62 -10.95
C PRO A 6 28.78 7.08 -9.53
N ALA A 7 29.58 7.55 -8.56
CA ALA A 7 29.41 7.14 -7.18
C ALA A 7 27.99 7.46 -6.72
N PHE A 8 27.27 6.46 -6.24
CA PHE A 8 25.91 6.68 -5.70
C PHE A 8 26.01 7.47 -4.39
N PRO A 9 25.08 8.42 -4.15
CA PRO A 9 24.97 9.08 -2.86
C PRO A 9 24.82 8.06 -1.73
N PRO A 10 25.47 8.29 -0.57
CA PRO A 10 25.41 7.37 0.57
C PRO A 10 23.99 7.04 1.01
N GLU A 11 23.09 8.02 0.99
CA GLU A 11 21.69 7.87 1.36
C GLU A 11 20.94 6.93 0.41
N LEU A 12 21.23 7.02 -0.89
CA LEU A 12 20.65 6.13 -1.90
C LEU A 12 21.14 4.68 -1.70
N LEU A 13 22.43 4.49 -1.50
CA LEU A 13 22.99 3.16 -1.22
C LEU A 13 22.39 2.56 0.05
N GLN A 14 22.24 3.38 1.12
CA GLN A 14 21.65 2.93 2.38
C GLN A 14 20.19 2.52 2.21
N GLY A 15 19.37 3.32 1.48
CA GLY A 15 17.99 2.97 1.17
C GLY A 15 17.88 1.68 0.38
N CYS A 16 18.70 1.51 -0.67
CA CYS A 16 18.73 0.28 -1.46
C CYS A 16 19.19 -0.94 -0.64
N ARG A 17 20.20 -0.80 0.23
CA ARG A 17 20.65 -1.88 1.12
C ARG A 17 19.58 -2.26 2.12
N ASN A 18 18.94 -1.29 2.78
CA ASN A 18 17.82 -1.55 3.67
C ASN A 18 16.70 -2.33 2.94
N ALA A 19 16.33 -1.89 1.73
CA ALA A 19 15.32 -2.56 0.91
C ALA A 19 15.67 -4.02 0.62
N LEU A 20 16.86 -4.27 0.11
CA LEU A 20 17.25 -5.57 -0.45
C LEU A 20 17.80 -6.54 0.60
N ILE A 21 18.56 -6.04 1.58
CA ILE A 21 19.20 -6.85 2.62
C ILE A 21 18.26 -7.04 3.82
N ASP A 22 17.75 -5.92 4.38
CA ASP A 22 17.02 -5.98 5.64
C ASP A 22 15.56 -6.38 5.46
N TYR A 23 14.88 -5.84 4.44
CA TYR A 23 13.47 -6.16 4.17
C TYR A 23 13.29 -7.40 3.30
N MET A 24 13.92 -7.43 2.12
CA MET A 24 13.70 -8.53 1.17
C MET A 24 14.53 -9.77 1.49
N LYS A 25 15.63 -9.65 2.21
CA LYS A 25 16.55 -10.76 2.54
C LYS A 25 17.02 -11.48 1.26
N ILE A 26 17.50 -10.72 0.27
CA ILE A 26 18.11 -11.30 -0.94
C ILE A 26 19.39 -12.06 -0.55
N GLN A 27 19.59 -13.22 -1.17
CA GLN A 27 20.73 -14.11 -0.90
C GLN A 27 21.65 -14.18 -2.10
N ALA A 28 22.92 -14.45 -1.86
CA ALA A 28 23.88 -14.77 -2.91
C ALA A 28 23.35 -15.93 -3.79
N GLY A 29 23.53 -15.80 -5.10
CA GLY A 29 23.06 -16.77 -6.09
C GLY A 29 21.60 -16.59 -6.53
N ASN A 30 20.81 -15.70 -5.90
CA ASN A 30 19.46 -15.44 -6.36
C ASN A 30 19.45 -14.82 -7.76
N GLN A 31 18.52 -15.26 -8.61
CA GLN A 31 18.17 -14.62 -9.86
C GLN A 31 17.11 -13.55 -9.58
N VAL A 32 17.45 -12.27 -9.75
CA VAL A 32 16.61 -11.14 -9.35
C VAL A 32 16.17 -10.34 -10.57
N VAL A 33 14.87 -10.34 -10.86
CA VAL A 33 14.30 -9.48 -11.91
C VAL A 33 13.86 -8.15 -11.31
N ILE A 34 14.43 -7.04 -11.78
CA ILE A 34 13.97 -5.68 -11.47
C ILE A 34 13.03 -5.24 -12.59
N LEU A 35 11.74 -5.23 -12.29
CA LEU A 35 10.69 -4.97 -13.27
C LEU A 35 10.21 -3.53 -13.17
N ASN A 36 10.44 -2.74 -14.21
CA ASN A 36 10.20 -1.31 -14.26
C ASN A 36 9.15 -0.94 -15.31
N GLU A 37 8.51 0.22 -15.12
CA GLU A 37 7.47 0.75 -16.00
C GLU A 37 7.92 2.03 -16.69
N LEU A 38 7.85 2.05 -18.02
CA LEU A 38 8.09 3.25 -18.83
C LEU A 38 6.96 4.26 -18.66
N GLY A 39 7.29 5.53 -18.55
CA GLY A 39 6.30 6.61 -18.40
C GLY A 39 5.67 6.70 -17.00
N SER A 40 6.29 6.08 -16.01
CA SER A 40 5.97 6.25 -14.60
C SER A 40 7.10 6.98 -13.85
N ALA A 41 6.88 7.34 -12.59
CA ALA A 41 7.88 7.99 -11.74
C ALA A 41 8.97 7.01 -11.22
N VAL A 42 9.45 6.11 -12.10
CA VAL A 42 10.59 5.22 -11.81
C VAL A 42 11.88 5.87 -12.28
N ASP A 43 12.81 6.11 -11.36
CA ASP A 43 14.10 6.71 -11.65
C ASP A 43 15.11 5.63 -12.08
N PRO A 44 15.66 5.69 -13.30
CA PRO A 44 16.70 4.77 -13.77
C PRO A 44 17.94 4.73 -12.86
N PHE A 45 18.28 5.84 -12.22
CA PHE A 45 19.44 5.90 -11.31
C PHE A 45 19.21 5.05 -10.05
N VAL A 46 17.99 5.07 -9.49
CA VAL A 46 17.59 4.18 -8.41
C VAL A 46 17.64 2.71 -8.85
N VAL A 47 17.13 2.41 -10.06
CA VAL A 47 17.15 1.05 -10.62
C VAL A 47 18.59 0.53 -10.74
N HIS A 48 19.52 1.36 -11.22
CA HIS A 48 20.94 0.98 -11.32
C HIS A 48 21.58 0.79 -9.95
N CYS A 49 21.22 1.62 -8.95
CA CYS A 49 21.69 1.44 -7.58
C CYS A 49 21.20 0.11 -6.98
N LEU A 50 19.92 -0.22 -7.15
CA LEU A 50 19.37 -1.52 -6.74
C LEU A 50 20.13 -2.68 -7.39
N ALA A 51 20.38 -2.62 -8.71
CA ALA A 51 21.13 -3.66 -9.41
C ALA A 51 22.56 -3.80 -8.87
N THR A 52 23.24 -2.69 -8.59
CA THR A 52 24.59 -2.70 -7.99
C THR A 52 24.60 -3.37 -6.62
N VAL A 53 23.65 -3.02 -5.76
CA VAL A 53 23.54 -3.65 -4.42
C VAL A 53 23.24 -5.15 -4.53
N ILE A 54 22.39 -5.57 -5.50
CA ILE A 54 22.14 -6.99 -5.76
C ILE A 54 23.42 -7.72 -6.14
N GLN A 55 24.27 -7.13 -7.00
CA GLN A 55 25.58 -7.68 -7.35
C GLN A 55 26.54 -7.72 -6.16
N GLU A 56 26.55 -6.69 -5.31
CA GLU A 56 27.35 -6.68 -4.06
C GLU A 56 26.97 -7.84 -3.13
N ILE A 57 25.69 -8.23 -3.08
CA ILE A 57 25.21 -9.38 -2.31
C ILE A 57 25.67 -10.72 -2.94
N GLY A 58 26.14 -10.71 -4.17
CA GLY A 58 26.47 -11.92 -4.94
C GLY A 58 25.26 -12.56 -5.64
N ALA A 59 24.18 -11.81 -5.83
CA ALA A 59 23.02 -12.19 -6.63
C ALA A 59 23.13 -11.63 -8.05
N ASP A 60 22.28 -12.12 -8.97
CA ASP A 60 22.33 -11.75 -10.39
C ASP A 60 21.12 -10.89 -10.78
N PRO A 61 21.31 -9.56 -11.02
CA PRO A 61 20.24 -8.65 -11.40
C PRO A 61 19.92 -8.65 -12.88
N HIS A 62 18.64 -8.73 -13.22
CA HIS A 62 18.12 -8.58 -14.57
C HIS A 62 17.14 -7.41 -14.64
N ILE A 63 17.50 -6.33 -15.33
CA ILE A 63 16.69 -5.13 -15.45
C ILE A 63 15.76 -5.25 -16.65
N LEU A 64 14.45 -5.20 -16.40
CA LEU A 64 13.44 -5.17 -17.45
C LEU A 64 12.61 -3.88 -17.38
N TRP A 65 12.39 -3.28 -18.56
CA TRP A 65 11.47 -2.16 -18.72
C TRP A 65 10.29 -2.59 -19.60
N THR A 66 9.08 -2.32 -19.14
CA THR A 66 7.84 -2.60 -19.88
C THR A 66 7.01 -1.33 -20.03
N SER A 67 6.17 -1.29 -21.04
CA SER A 67 5.22 -0.20 -21.21
C SER A 67 4.19 -0.20 -20.09
N LYS A 68 3.68 0.98 -19.74
CA LYS A 68 2.57 1.12 -18.80
C LYS A 68 1.37 0.29 -19.28
N LEU A 69 0.77 -0.46 -18.37
CA LEU A 69 -0.38 -1.29 -18.71
C LEU A 69 -1.63 -0.42 -18.88
N ALA A 70 -2.07 -0.25 -20.12
CA ALA A 70 -3.19 0.62 -20.45
C ALA A 70 -4.51 0.21 -19.80
N LYS A 71 -4.70 -1.09 -19.56
CA LYS A 71 -5.89 -1.68 -18.91
C LYS A 71 -5.68 -1.95 -17.42
N GLY A 72 -4.57 -1.46 -16.86
CA GLY A 72 -4.26 -1.65 -15.44
C GLY A 72 -4.15 -3.12 -15.04
N TRP A 73 -4.75 -3.48 -13.94
CA TRP A 73 -4.63 -4.79 -13.30
C TRP A 73 -5.11 -6.00 -14.12
N TRP A 74 -5.88 -5.76 -15.17
CA TRP A 74 -6.52 -6.80 -16.00
C TRP A 74 -5.71 -7.16 -17.23
N GLN A 75 -4.68 -6.38 -17.52
CA GLN A 75 -3.87 -6.64 -18.71
C GLN A 75 -2.91 -7.81 -18.44
N GLU A 76 -2.90 -8.76 -19.35
CA GLU A 76 -1.90 -9.83 -19.32
C GLU A 76 -0.50 -9.25 -19.55
N LEU A 77 0.45 -9.81 -18.80
CA LEU A 77 1.86 -9.52 -19.02
C LEU A 77 2.31 -10.10 -20.37
N SER A 78 3.24 -9.39 -21.04
CA SER A 78 3.84 -9.93 -22.25
C SER A 78 4.51 -11.29 -22.00
N PRO A 79 4.59 -12.17 -23.02
CA PRO A 79 5.25 -13.47 -22.87
C PRO A 79 6.69 -13.36 -22.35
N VAL A 80 7.43 -12.32 -22.75
CA VAL A 80 8.81 -12.08 -22.31
C VAL A 80 8.86 -11.77 -20.81
N VAL A 81 8.01 -10.89 -20.33
CA VAL A 81 7.94 -10.56 -18.89
C VAL A 81 7.50 -11.77 -18.08
N ARG A 82 6.52 -12.53 -18.56
CA ARG A 82 6.07 -13.78 -17.89
C ARG A 82 7.19 -14.81 -17.79
N ALA A 83 7.96 -15.02 -18.88
CA ALA A 83 9.09 -15.93 -18.88
C ALA A 83 10.17 -15.49 -17.89
N ALA A 84 10.54 -14.19 -17.87
CA ALA A 84 11.52 -13.66 -16.93
C ALA A 84 11.08 -13.85 -15.47
N ILE A 85 9.82 -13.53 -15.13
CA ILE A 85 9.27 -13.76 -13.79
C ILE A 85 9.32 -15.26 -13.44
N GLY A 86 8.96 -16.15 -14.38
CA GLY A 86 8.90 -17.59 -14.12
C GLY A 86 10.26 -18.25 -13.87
N HIS A 87 11.36 -17.58 -14.19
CA HIS A 87 12.74 -18.04 -13.97
C HIS A 87 13.47 -17.26 -12.89
N ALA A 88 12.83 -16.30 -12.23
CA ALA A 88 13.40 -15.54 -11.15
C ALA A 88 13.17 -16.21 -9.78
N ASP A 89 14.11 -16.01 -8.84
CA ASP A 89 13.88 -16.28 -7.42
C ASP A 89 13.13 -15.13 -6.74
N VAL A 90 13.44 -13.90 -7.21
CA VAL A 90 12.88 -12.66 -6.66
C VAL A 90 12.52 -11.70 -7.78
N VAL A 91 11.37 -11.06 -7.66
CA VAL A 91 10.99 -9.91 -8.52
C VAL A 91 10.90 -8.65 -7.68
N VAL A 92 11.75 -7.67 -7.97
CA VAL A 92 11.64 -6.29 -7.49
C VAL A 92 10.68 -5.56 -8.41
N GLN A 93 9.49 -5.29 -7.91
CA GLN A 93 8.41 -4.67 -8.68
C GLN A 93 8.40 -3.16 -8.46
N ASN A 94 8.88 -2.41 -9.46
CA ASN A 94 8.80 -0.94 -9.52
C ASN A 94 7.61 -0.48 -10.37
N ILE A 95 6.60 -1.30 -10.55
CA ILE A 95 5.43 -1.04 -11.38
C ILE A 95 4.22 -0.82 -10.50
N SER A 96 3.52 0.29 -10.74
CA SER A 96 2.27 0.63 -10.07
C SER A 96 1.07 -0.02 -10.74
N SER A 97 1.08 -0.12 -12.08
CA SER A 97 -0.07 -0.55 -12.88
C SER A 97 -0.22 -2.06 -13.03
N ILE A 98 0.74 -2.88 -12.62
CA ILE A 98 0.61 -4.34 -12.72
C ILE A 98 -0.32 -4.89 -11.65
N GLY A 99 -1.43 -5.36 -12.11
CA GLY A 99 -2.45 -5.98 -11.35
C GLY A 99 -2.04 -7.22 -10.57
N LYS A 100 -2.74 -7.37 -9.49
CA LYS A 100 -2.54 -8.37 -8.45
C LYS A 100 -2.71 -9.82 -8.94
N THR A 101 -3.43 -10.05 -10.04
CA THR A 101 -3.91 -11.38 -10.43
C THR A 101 -2.90 -12.20 -11.22
N HIS A 102 -2.64 -11.81 -12.45
CA HIS A 102 -1.83 -12.67 -13.35
C HIS A 102 -0.38 -12.80 -12.91
N MET A 103 0.20 -11.72 -12.38
CA MET A 103 1.57 -11.78 -11.86
C MET A 103 1.65 -12.53 -10.54
N LEU A 104 0.68 -12.30 -9.64
CA LEU A 104 0.66 -12.98 -8.34
C LEU A 104 0.43 -14.47 -8.48
N ASP A 105 -0.50 -14.89 -9.33
CA ASP A 105 -0.77 -16.30 -9.60
C ASP A 105 0.46 -17.01 -10.19
N LEU A 106 1.13 -16.37 -11.14
CA LEU A 106 2.38 -16.89 -11.71
C LEU A 106 3.48 -17.01 -10.65
N MET A 107 3.64 -15.99 -9.81
CA MET A 107 4.65 -15.99 -8.75
C MET A 107 4.36 -17.05 -7.69
N LEU A 108 3.10 -17.23 -7.30
CA LEU A 108 2.70 -18.28 -6.36
C LEU A 108 2.93 -19.67 -6.96
N GLU A 109 2.55 -19.89 -8.22
CA GLU A 109 2.78 -21.14 -8.93
C GLU A 109 4.27 -21.51 -9.00
N LYS A 110 5.12 -20.54 -9.34
CA LYS A 110 6.57 -20.71 -9.48
C LYS A 110 7.35 -20.53 -8.18
N LYS A 111 6.68 -20.19 -7.07
CA LYS A 111 7.30 -19.88 -5.78
C LYS A 111 8.28 -18.71 -5.83
N VAL A 112 8.05 -17.73 -6.70
CA VAL A 112 8.85 -16.52 -6.86
C VAL A 112 8.52 -15.53 -5.75
N ARG A 113 9.52 -15.01 -5.08
CA ARG A 113 9.33 -13.99 -4.04
C ARG A 113 9.07 -12.62 -4.69
N ARG A 114 8.05 -11.93 -4.22
CA ARG A 114 7.64 -10.62 -4.71
C ARG A 114 8.07 -9.51 -3.76
N PHE A 115 8.82 -8.56 -4.26
CA PHE A 115 9.19 -7.34 -3.55
C PHE A 115 8.52 -6.13 -4.23
N ARG A 116 7.48 -5.61 -3.62
CA ARG A 116 6.78 -4.39 -4.11
C ARG A 116 7.57 -3.17 -3.64
N ASN A 117 8.31 -2.56 -4.55
CA ASN A 117 9.09 -1.38 -4.24
C ASN A 117 8.32 -0.10 -4.59
N TYR A 118 7.87 0.62 -3.58
CA TYR A 118 7.24 1.93 -3.74
C TYR A 118 8.28 3.06 -3.82
N ALA A 119 9.48 2.87 -3.25
CA ALA A 119 10.58 3.83 -3.30
C ALA A 119 11.41 3.68 -4.58
N SER A 120 10.78 3.77 -5.75
CA SER A 120 11.51 3.66 -7.02
C SER A 120 11.89 5.00 -7.65
N ASP A 121 11.65 6.12 -6.99
CA ASP A 121 12.18 7.44 -7.31
C ASP A 121 13.28 7.85 -6.34
N PHE A 122 14.11 8.82 -6.76
CA PHE A 122 15.27 9.26 -6.00
C PHE A 122 14.88 9.85 -4.64
N ALA A 123 13.88 10.74 -4.60
CA ALA A 123 13.47 11.42 -3.38
C ALA A 123 12.98 10.45 -2.31
N THR A 124 12.18 9.45 -2.70
CA THR A 124 11.68 8.43 -1.78
C THR A 124 12.80 7.49 -1.32
N MET A 125 13.66 6.99 -2.24
CA MET A 125 14.71 6.03 -1.91
C MET A 125 15.82 6.63 -1.03
N THR A 126 16.10 7.92 -1.13
CA THR A 126 17.07 8.62 -0.27
C THR A 126 16.50 9.11 1.05
N SER A 127 15.19 8.99 1.24
CA SER A 127 14.51 9.50 2.43
C SER A 127 14.77 8.65 3.68
N ASP A 128 14.49 9.23 4.84
CA ASP A 128 14.47 8.53 6.12
C ASP A 128 13.38 7.44 6.19
N TRP A 129 12.32 7.57 5.40
CA TRP A 129 11.31 6.53 5.25
C TRP A 129 11.90 5.26 4.60
N ALA A 130 12.68 5.37 3.52
CA ALA A 130 13.36 4.22 2.91
C ALA A 130 14.48 3.64 3.81
N ARG A 131 14.98 4.41 4.77
CA ARG A 131 15.98 3.96 5.75
C ARG A 131 15.37 3.53 7.09
N PHE A 132 14.04 3.45 7.16
CA PHE A 132 13.34 3.07 8.39
C PHE A 132 13.71 1.65 8.81
N PRO A 133 14.09 1.43 10.10
CA PRO A 133 14.61 0.13 10.53
C PRO A 133 13.55 -0.97 10.49
N VAL A 134 13.91 -2.12 9.92
CA VAL A 134 13.01 -3.27 9.80
C VAL A 134 12.56 -3.81 11.16
N GLU A 135 13.42 -3.77 12.19
CA GLU A 135 13.09 -4.24 13.55
C GLU A 135 11.97 -3.42 14.18
N VAL A 136 12.01 -2.09 13.99
CA VAL A 136 10.95 -1.17 14.44
C VAL A 136 9.64 -1.46 13.72
N GLN A 137 9.70 -1.66 12.40
CA GLN A 137 8.53 -1.97 11.59
C GLN A 137 7.91 -3.32 11.95
N ASP A 138 8.73 -4.35 12.14
CA ASP A 138 8.27 -5.69 12.52
C ASP A 138 7.61 -5.69 13.91
N TYR A 139 8.11 -4.87 14.85
CA TYR A 139 7.47 -4.69 16.14
C TYR A 139 6.10 -4.05 15.99
N LEU A 140 6.03 -2.91 15.30
CA LEU A 140 4.79 -2.18 15.05
C LEU A 140 3.71 -3.08 14.46
N GLU A 141 4.07 -3.85 13.44
CA GLU A 141 3.11 -4.71 12.77
C GLU A 141 2.59 -5.85 13.63
N ARG A 142 3.48 -6.51 14.38
CA ARG A 142 3.04 -7.54 15.31
C ARG A 142 2.06 -6.96 16.33
N LYS A 143 2.37 -5.76 16.85
CA LYS A 143 1.53 -5.10 17.87
C LYS A 143 0.15 -4.75 17.33
N VAL A 144 0.08 -4.03 16.19
CA VAL A 144 -1.20 -3.66 15.58
C VAL A 144 -1.99 -4.90 15.14
N ASN A 145 -1.34 -5.91 14.57
CA ASN A 145 -2.03 -7.14 14.20
C ASN A 145 -2.62 -7.86 15.42
N THR A 146 -1.91 -7.88 16.55
CA THR A 146 -2.44 -8.43 17.80
C THR A 146 -3.68 -7.65 18.26
N MET A 147 -3.60 -6.32 18.27
CA MET A 147 -4.74 -5.47 18.64
C MET A 147 -5.95 -5.69 17.72
N LEU A 148 -5.74 -5.80 16.40
CA LEU A 148 -6.80 -6.09 15.43
C LEU A 148 -7.44 -7.47 15.62
N ILE A 149 -6.65 -8.47 16.03
CA ILE A 149 -7.16 -9.83 16.33
C ILE A 149 -8.04 -9.85 17.59
N GLU A 150 -7.66 -9.08 18.60
CA GLU A 150 -8.29 -9.08 19.92
C GLU A 150 -9.49 -8.13 20.03
N ALA A 151 -9.51 -7.05 19.23
CA ALA A 151 -10.46 -5.95 19.39
C ALA A 151 -11.94 -6.32 19.19
N GLY A 152 -12.24 -7.17 18.21
CA GLY A 152 -13.62 -7.55 17.86
C GLY A 152 -14.45 -6.42 17.24
N THR A 153 -14.23 -5.16 17.62
CA THR A 153 -14.95 -3.98 17.12
C THR A 153 -13.99 -2.85 16.74
N TYR A 154 -14.45 -1.96 15.89
CA TYR A 154 -13.75 -0.72 15.55
C TYR A 154 -14.68 0.48 15.55
N ARG A 155 -14.15 1.68 15.79
CA ARG A 155 -14.79 2.97 15.52
C ARG A 155 -13.76 3.93 14.96
N VAL A 156 -14.14 4.64 13.90
CA VAL A 156 -13.34 5.65 13.22
C VAL A 156 -14.06 6.98 13.31
N VAL A 157 -13.42 7.98 13.88
CA VAL A 157 -13.97 9.33 14.00
C VAL A 157 -12.95 10.36 13.51
N SER A 158 -13.41 11.51 13.01
CA SER A 158 -12.56 12.65 12.64
C SER A 158 -13.28 13.97 12.88
N ASP A 159 -12.50 15.04 12.97
CA ASP A 159 -13.02 16.39 13.25
C ASP A 159 -13.92 16.91 12.11
N ASP A 160 -13.84 16.34 10.91
CA ASP A 160 -14.64 16.68 9.72
C ASP A 160 -16.04 16.04 9.67
N GLY A 161 -16.36 15.18 10.62
CA GLY A 161 -17.66 14.54 10.72
C GLY A 161 -17.70 13.05 10.35
N THR A 162 -16.55 12.40 10.06
CA THR A 162 -16.52 10.95 10.01
C THR A 162 -16.85 10.37 11.39
N ASP A 163 -17.83 9.48 11.46
CA ASP A 163 -18.13 8.65 12.63
C ASP A 163 -18.77 7.35 12.14
N ILE A 164 -17.96 6.32 12.03
CA ILE A 164 -18.38 4.99 11.58
C ILE A 164 -17.85 3.94 12.53
N SER A 165 -18.68 2.95 12.85
CA SER A 165 -18.29 1.83 13.70
C SER A 165 -18.81 0.51 13.14
N GLY A 166 -18.16 -0.60 13.52
CA GLY A 166 -18.53 -1.93 13.10
C GLY A 166 -17.76 -3.00 13.87
N GLU A 167 -17.90 -4.23 13.40
CA GLU A 167 -17.20 -5.38 13.93
C GLU A 167 -16.05 -5.79 13.01
N ILE A 168 -15.01 -6.40 13.60
CA ILE A 168 -13.88 -6.97 12.85
C ILE A 168 -14.13 -8.47 12.71
N SER A 169 -14.16 -8.95 11.46
CA SER A 169 -14.34 -10.36 11.17
C SER A 169 -13.19 -11.20 11.75
N LYS A 170 -13.53 -12.29 12.41
CA LYS A 170 -12.57 -13.27 12.95
C LYS A 170 -11.94 -14.16 11.87
N ARG A 171 -12.45 -14.11 10.64
CA ARG A 171 -12.03 -14.99 9.52
C ARG A 171 -10.53 -14.89 9.20
N LEU A 172 -9.92 -13.71 9.38
CA LEU A 172 -8.51 -13.45 9.05
C LEU A 172 -7.54 -13.60 10.24
N THR A 173 -8.02 -13.98 11.43
CA THR A 173 -7.18 -14.02 12.63
C THR A 173 -6.06 -15.05 12.56
N ALA A 174 -6.33 -16.25 12.05
CA ALA A 174 -5.32 -17.31 11.90
C ALA A 174 -4.21 -16.87 10.92
N TRP A 175 -4.61 -16.31 9.79
CA TRP A 175 -3.71 -15.85 8.75
C TRP A 175 -2.84 -14.64 9.18
N ARG A 176 -3.32 -13.78 10.09
CA ARG A 176 -2.54 -12.66 10.64
C ARG A 176 -1.46 -13.07 11.61
N ARG A 177 -1.64 -14.20 12.33
CA ARG A 177 -0.66 -14.70 13.30
C ARG A 177 0.65 -15.15 12.67
N ASP A 178 0.62 -15.60 11.41
CA ASP A 178 1.78 -16.19 10.73
C ASP A 178 2.54 -15.21 9.84
N LEU A 179 2.27 -13.90 9.96
CA LEU A 179 2.86 -12.90 9.11
C LEU A 179 4.29 -12.53 9.53
N LYS A 180 5.24 -13.05 8.77
CA LYS A 180 6.58 -12.45 8.70
C LYS A 180 6.64 -11.57 7.45
N ARG A 181 6.93 -10.27 7.60
CA ARG A 181 7.08 -9.37 6.45
C ARG A 181 8.46 -9.48 5.83
N SER A 182 9.53 -9.30 6.61
CA SER A 182 10.88 -9.38 6.08
C SER A 182 11.20 -10.79 5.61
N GLY A 183 11.73 -10.89 4.39
CA GLY A 183 12.09 -12.16 3.79
C GLY A 183 10.92 -13.07 3.37
N GLY A 184 9.67 -12.62 3.49
CA GLY A 184 8.49 -13.38 3.09
C GLY A 184 8.29 -13.46 1.57
N MET A 185 7.26 -14.22 1.15
CA MET A 185 6.91 -14.37 -0.27
C MET A 185 6.40 -13.07 -0.92
N ASN A 186 5.83 -12.16 -0.14
CA ASN A 186 5.33 -10.87 -0.62
C ASN A 186 5.67 -9.78 0.39
N VAL A 187 6.68 -8.99 0.07
CA VAL A 187 7.18 -7.88 0.88
C VAL A 187 6.88 -6.57 0.18
N SER A 188 6.48 -5.55 0.92
CA SER A 188 6.35 -4.17 0.43
C SER A 188 7.39 -3.28 1.08
N PHE A 189 7.93 -2.33 0.31
CA PHE A 189 8.96 -1.40 0.77
C PHE A 189 8.74 0.00 0.16
N PRO A 190 8.96 1.11 0.88
CA PRO A 190 9.16 1.15 2.33
C PRO A 190 8.01 0.54 3.12
N PRO A 191 8.10 0.48 4.47
CA PRO A 191 7.03 -0.10 5.30
C PRO A 191 5.67 0.39 4.88
N SER A 192 4.77 -0.54 4.70
CA SER A 192 3.51 -0.34 4.01
C SER A 192 2.32 -0.40 4.99
N VAL A 193 1.14 -0.36 4.43
CA VAL A 193 -0.13 -0.47 5.13
C VAL A 193 -0.27 -1.77 5.91
N PHE A 194 -1.04 -1.74 6.99
CA PHE A 194 -1.55 -2.94 7.64
C PHE A 194 -2.46 -3.71 6.68
N ARG A 195 -2.58 -5.00 6.90
CA ARG A 195 -3.53 -5.80 6.11
C ARG A 195 -4.95 -5.37 6.41
N ALA A 196 -5.77 -5.34 5.37
CA ALA A 196 -7.17 -4.97 5.49
C ALA A 196 -7.91 -5.85 6.49
N SER A 197 -8.70 -5.21 7.32
CA SER A 197 -9.62 -5.84 8.27
C SER A 197 -11.00 -5.91 7.64
N GLU A 198 -11.57 -7.11 7.53
CA GLU A 198 -12.92 -7.28 7.02
C GLU A 198 -13.92 -6.65 8.00
N SER A 199 -14.81 -5.82 7.47
CA SER A 199 -15.81 -5.06 8.21
C SER A 199 -17.15 -5.79 8.23
N LEU A 200 -17.77 -5.87 9.40
CA LEU A 200 -19.11 -6.42 9.56
C LEU A 200 -19.98 -5.41 10.33
N ASN A 201 -21.26 -5.37 10.00
CA ASN A 201 -22.25 -4.55 10.69
C ASN A 201 -21.86 -3.06 10.82
N ALA A 202 -21.17 -2.53 9.78
CA ALA A 202 -20.75 -1.13 9.80
C ALA A 202 -21.96 -0.18 9.69
N ASN A 203 -21.97 0.84 10.55
CA ASN A 203 -22.98 1.88 10.57
C ASN A 203 -22.33 3.22 10.88
N GLY A 204 -22.79 4.29 10.20
CA GLY A 204 -22.31 5.65 10.45
C GLY A 204 -22.06 6.46 9.20
N VAL A 205 -21.14 7.40 9.29
CA VAL A 205 -20.80 8.37 8.24
C VAL A 205 -19.31 8.35 7.94
N MET A 206 -18.96 8.42 6.67
CA MET A 206 -17.58 8.63 6.19
C MET A 206 -17.50 9.93 5.40
N MET A 207 -16.54 10.79 5.74
CA MET A 207 -16.13 11.92 4.92
C MET A 207 -14.95 11.51 4.06
N VAL A 208 -15.15 11.46 2.74
CA VAL A 208 -14.22 10.85 1.79
C VAL A 208 -13.48 11.94 1.01
N TYR A 209 -12.14 11.88 1.05
CA TYR A 209 -11.25 12.86 0.43
C TYR A 209 -10.51 12.34 -0.80
N SER A 210 -10.59 11.05 -1.05
CA SER A 210 -9.89 10.44 -2.19
C SER A 210 -10.50 9.11 -2.57
N THR A 211 -10.24 8.71 -3.80
CA THR A 211 -10.60 7.39 -4.32
C THR A 211 -9.45 6.80 -5.13
N TYR A 212 -9.61 5.58 -5.59
CA TYR A 212 -8.60 4.89 -6.39
C TYR A 212 -8.45 5.54 -7.78
N PRO A 213 -7.20 5.79 -8.26
CA PRO A 213 -6.97 6.55 -9.50
C PRO A 213 -7.66 5.97 -10.73
N TRP A 214 -7.74 4.65 -10.81
CA TRP A 214 -8.35 3.96 -11.93
C TRP A 214 -9.86 4.21 -12.00
N GLY A 215 -10.54 4.14 -10.86
CA GLY A 215 -11.95 4.52 -10.76
C GLY A 215 -12.18 5.99 -11.08
N ALA A 216 -11.34 6.87 -10.55
CA ALA A 216 -11.40 8.30 -10.82
C ALA A 216 -11.33 8.59 -12.33
N ARG A 217 -10.40 7.98 -13.05
CA ARG A 217 -10.27 8.15 -14.52
C ARG A 217 -11.49 7.66 -15.30
N ARG A 218 -12.12 6.58 -14.88
CA ARG A 218 -13.32 6.03 -15.56
C ARG A 218 -14.47 6.99 -15.55
N VAL A 219 -14.67 7.72 -14.48
CA VAL A 219 -15.82 8.65 -14.33
C VAL A 219 -15.44 10.11 -14.60
N GLY A 220 -14.21 10.38 -15.03
CA GLY A 220 -13.75 11.72 -15.39
C GLY A 220 -13.45 12.63 -14.19
N LEU A 221 -13.16 12.07 -13.02
CA LEU A 221 -12.59 12.83 -11.90
C LEU A 221 -11.19 13.31 -12.30
N PRO A 222 -10.93 14.64 -12.29
CA PRO A 222 -9.68 15.20 -12.76
C PRO A 222 -8.50 14.87 -11.85
N GLU A 223 -8.78 14.69 -10.56
CA GLU A 223 -7.82 14.32 -9.54
C GLU A 223 -8.38 13.22 -8.65
N ILE A 224 -7.48 12.41 -8.09
CA ILE A 224 -7.86 11.39 -7.11
C ILE A 224 -8.15 11.97 -5.72
N ARG A 225 -7.73 13.21 -5.46
CA ARG A 225 -8.07 13.97 -4.26
C ARG A 225 -9.30 14.83 -4.55
N PHE A 226 -10.28 14.78 -3.69
CA PHE A 226 -11.47 15.62 -3.78
C PHE A 226 -11.19 16.99 -3.14
N GLN A 227 -11.59 18.06 -3.83
CA GLN A 227 -11.53 19.41 -3.30
C GLN A 227 -12.59 19.58 -2.21
N ASN A 228 -13.77 19.00 -2.44
CA ASN A 228 -14.83 18.96 -1.45
C ASN A 228 -15.07 17.51 -1.04
N PRO A 229 -15.06 17.18 0.26
CA PRO A 229 -15.26 15.80 0.70
C PRO A 229 -16.64 15.30 0.31
N VAL A 230 -16.69 14.02 -0.04
CA VAL A 230 -17.93 13.30 -0.31
C VAL A 230 -18.38 12.60 0.96
N LYS A 231 -19.63 12.86 1.38
CA LYS A 231 -20.20 12.19 2.55
C LYS A 231 -20.92 10.92 2.11
N LEU A 232 -20.54 9.81 2.73
CA LEU A 232 -21.22 8.51 2.58
C LEU A 232 -21.93 8.16 3.89
N VAL A 233 -23.22 7.84 3.80
CA VAL A 233 -23.98 7.26 4.92
C VAL A 233 -24.01 5.75 4.76
N VAL A 234 -23.66 5.04 5.81
CA VAL A 234 -23.56 3.58 5.82
C VAL A 234 -24.52 2.98 6.83
N GLU A 235 -25.30 2.00 6.38
CA GLU A 235 -26.18 1.19 7.22
C GLU A 235 -25.95 -0.29 6.94
N ASN A 236 -25.70 -1.07 7.98
CA ASN A 236 -25.48 -2.53 7.87
C ASN A 236 -24.47 -2.91 6.78
N ASN A 237 -23.32 -2.25 6.73
CA ASN A 237 -22.28 -2.36 5.73
C ASN A 237 -22.62 -1.82 4.33
N TYR A 238 -23.78 -1.24 4.09
CA TYR A 238 -24.10 -0.70 2.77
C TYR A 238 -24.12 0.82 2.77
N VAL A 239 -23.51 1.43 1.77
CA VAL A 239 -23.69 2.86 1.47
C VAL A 239 -25.11 3.06 0.99
N VAL A 240 -25.91 3.75 1.79
CA VAL A 240 -27.32 4.03 1.52
C VAL A 240 -27.55 5.43 0.98
N HIS A 241 -26.58 6.35 1.22
CA HIS A 241 -26.68 7.72 0.74
C HIS A 241 -25.31 8.31 0.42
N ILE A 242 -25.22 9.13 -0.62
CA ILE A 242 -24.00 9.83 -1.07
C ILE A 242 -24.34 11.30 -1.24
N GLU A 243 -23.70 12.17 -0.47
CA GLU A 243 -23.93 13.62 -0.46
C GLU A 243 -22.65 14.38 -0.81
N GLY A 244 -22.79 15.54 -1.41
CA GLY A 244 -21.71 16.48 -1.72
C GLY A 244 -21.93 17.22 -3.02
N GLY A 245 -20.88 17.91 -3.48
CA GLY A 245 -20.87 18.65 -4.72
C GLY A 245 -20.70 17.78 -5.97
N TRP A 246 -20.06 18.33 -6.98
CA TRP A 246 -19.85 17.66 -8.28
C TRP A 246 -18.98 16.38 -8.14
N GLU A 247 -18.05 16.34 -7.18
CA GLU A 247 -17.29 15.13 -6.88
C GLU A 247 -18.18 13.98 -6.43
N ALA A 248 -19.22 14.26 -5.64
CA ALA A 248 -20.19 13.26 -5.23
C ALA A 248 -21.00 12.71 -6.41
N GLU A 249 -21.33 13.55 -7.40
CA GLU A 249 -21.99 13.11 -8.65
C GLU A 249 -21.12 12.11 -9.42
N LEU A 250 -19.83 12.41 -9.58
CA LEU A 250 -18.90 11.53 -10.27
C LEU A 250 -18.61 10.27 -9.45
N TYR A 251 -18.53 10.39 -8.12
CA TYR A 251 -18.32 9.25 -7.25
C TYR A 251 -19.54 8.31 -7.28
N ARG A 252 -20.75 8.84 -7.35
CA ARG A 252 -21.99 8.10 -7.54
C ARG A 252 -21.99 7.30 -8.84
N LYS A 253 -21.55 7.91 -9.97
CA LYS A 253 -21.37 7.22 -11.24
C LYS A 253 -20.41 6.03 -11.12
N LEU A 254 -19.34 6.16 -10.33
CA LEU A 254 -18.38 5.07 -10.10
C LEU A 254 -19.06 3.86 -9.43
N PHE A 255 -19.92 4.11 -8.43
CA PHE A 255 -20.72 3.05 -7.81
C PHE A 255 -21.71 2.42 -8.80
N GLU A 256 -22.39 3.23 -9.61
CA GLU A 256 -23.35 2.76 -10.62
C GLU A 256 -22.69 1.90 -11.69
N GLU A 257 -21.54 2.33 -12.22
CA GLU A 257 -20.77 1.53 -13.18
C GLU A 257 -20.29 0.20 -12.58
N GLN A 258 -19.84 0.22 -11.34
CA GLN A 258 -19.45 -1.01 -10.66
C GLN A 258 -20.66 -1.89 -10.36
N ALA A 259 -21.82 -1.29 -10.01
CA ALA A 259 -23.06 -2.01 -9.77
C ALA A 259 -23.61 -2.68 -11.04
N ALA A 260 -23.34 -2.16 -12.22
CA ALA A 260 -23.63 -2.84 -13.48
C ALA A 260 -22.89 -4.19 -13.61
N ALA A 261 -21.75 -4.34 -12.98
CA ALA A 261 -20.94 -5.58 -13.01
C ALA A 261 -21.27 -6.53 -11.84
N ILE A 262 -21.50 -6.00 -10.63
CA ILE A 262 -21.60 -6.80 -9.39
C ILE A 262 -22.84 -6.52 -8.54
N GLY A 263 -23.81 -5.75 -9.08
CA GLY A 263 -25.06 -5.42 -8.40
C GLY A 263 -24.85 -4.61 -7.11
N GLN A 264 -25.75 -4.79 -6.15
CA GLN A 264 -25.72 -4.09 -4.85
C GLN A 264 -24.43 -4.29 -4.04
N ARG A 265 -23.65 -5.32 -4.36
CA ARG A 265 -22.34 -5.54 -3.74
C ARG A 265 -21.38 -4.35 -3.94
N SER A 266 -21.57 -3.54 -5.00
CA SER A 266 -20.82 -2.31 -5.23
C SER A 266 -20.83 -1.36 -4.03
N TYR A 267 -21.93 -1.29 -3.31
CA TYR A 267 -22.14 -0.39 -2.17
C TYR A 267 -21.71 -0.98 -0.82
N TYR A 268 -21.19 -2.20 -0.80
CA TYR A 268 -20.85 -2.90 0.43
C TYR A 268 -19.48 -2.50 0.95
N VAL A 269 -19.39 -2.08 2.21
CA VAL A 269 -18.14 -1.82 2.94
C VAL A 269 -17.50 -3.17 3.28
N ASP A 270 -16.50 -3.58 2.50
CA ASP A 270 -15.88 -4.90 2.62
C ASP A 270 -14.82 -4.96 3.74
N SER A 271 -13.94 -3.98 3.74
CA SER A 271 -12.80 -3.96 4.63
C SER A 271 -12.22 -2.55 4.78
N TRP A 272 -11.28 -2.40 5.69
CA TRP A 272 -10.55 -1.15 5.88
C TRP A 272 -9.11 -1.41 6.31
N HIS A 273 -8.23 -0.46 6.08
CA HIS A 273 -6.89 -0.39 6.63
C HIS A 273 -6.31 1.04 6.58
N SER A 274 -5.14 1.22 7.19
CA SER A 274 -4.42 2.49 7.20
C SER A 274 -2.96 2.27 6.85
N GLY A 275 -2.28 3.33 6.49
CA GLY A 275 -0.84 3.38 6.49
C GLY A 275 -0.28 3.20 7.90
N ALA A 276 1.01 2.91 7.95
CA ALA A 276 1.71 2.62 9.20
C ALA A 276 2.95 3.49 9.41
N SER A 277 3.24 4.41 8.50
CA SER A 277 4.46 5.20 8.58
C SER A 277 4.18 6.67 8.82
N PRO A 278 4.75 7.28 9.88
CA PRO A 278 4.70 8.73 10.09
C PRO A 278 5.61 9.48 9.11
N ARG A 279 6.53 8.76 8.44
CA ARG A 279 7.55 9.32 7.53
C ARG A 279 7.23 9.12 6.06
N ALA A 280 6.14 8.43 5.73
CA ALA A 280 5.68 8.28 4.36
C ALA A 280 5.29 9.64 3.76
N PHE A 281 5.58 9.84 2.49
CA PHE A 281 5.24 11.07 1.78
C PHE A 281 5.17 10.81 0.28
N VAL A 282 4.60 11.76 -0.46
CA VAL A 282 4.57 11.74 -1.92
C VAL A 282 5.37 12.94 -2.44
N PRO A 283 6.49 12.71 -3.15
CA PRO A 283 7.39 13.78 -3.59
C PRO A 283 6.97 14.46 -4.89
N PHE A 284 5.77 14.22 -5.40
CA PHE A 284 5.30 14.76 -6.68
C PHE A 284 3.79 14.99 -6.69
N ASP A 285 3.34 15.83 -7.61
CA ASP A 285 1.92 16.12 -7.84
C ASP A 285 1.18 14.86 -8.31
N PRO A 286 -0.04 14.56 -7.80
CA PRO A 286 -0.83 13.39 -8.19
C PRO A 286 -1.11 13.32 -9.70
N ARG A 287 -1.07 14.44 -10.42
CA ARG A 287 -1.26 14.50 -11.88
C ARG A 287 -0.08 13.92 -12.66
N VAL A 288 1.11 13.84 -12.06
CA VAL A 288 2.31 13.28 -12.70
C VAL A 288 2.21 11.76 -12.82
N ASP A 289 1.89 11.08 -11.73
CA ASP A 289 1.66 9.64 -11.69
C ASP A 289 0.62 9.30 -10.62
N PRO A 290 -0.69 9.34 -10.95
CA PRO A 290 -1.76 9.11 -9.99
C PRO A 290 -1.70 7.73 -9.32
N ASP A 291 -1.32 6.70 -10.07
CA ASP A 291 -1.26 5.33 -9.53
C ASP A 291 -0.15 5.22 -8.48
N ARG A 292 0.99 5.85 -8.74
CA ARG A 292 2.09 5.86 -7.80
C ARG A 292 1.83 6.79 -6.61
N PHE A 293 1.21 7.94 -6.85
CA PHE A 293 0.74 8.82 -5.78
C PHE A 293 -0.11 8.05 -4.76
N ASP A 294 -1.13 7.34 -5.24
CA ASP A 294 -2.00 6.54 -4.38
C ASP A 294 -1.23 5.48 -3.60
N HIS A 295 -0.32 4.76 -4.26
CA HIS A 295 0.50 3.75 -3.60
C HIS A 295 1.44 4.31 -2.52
N LEU A 296 1.98 5.51 -2.70
CA LEU A 296 2.82 6.16 -1.70
C LEU A 296 1.96 6.74 -0.56
N ALA A 297 0.86 7.40 -0.89
CA ALA A 297 -0.07 8.00 0.07
C ALA A 297 -0.66 6.95 1.03
N HIS A 298 -0.98 5.76 0.52
CA HIS A 298 -1.50 4.63 1.31
C HIS A 298 -0.60 4.21 2.47
N ASN A 299 0.69 4.54 2.41
CA ASN A 299 1.64 4.14 3.45
C ASN A 299 1.67 5.13 4.62
N HIS A 300 1.11 6.33 4.44
CA HIS A 300 1.06 7.34 5.50
C HIS A 300 -0.01 6.98 6.54
N GLU A 301 0.31 7.13 7.82
CA GLU A 301 -0.59 6.79 8.93
C GLU A 301 -1.88 7.65 9.02
N CYS A 302 -1.89 8.84 8.41
CA CYS A 302 -3.09 9.67 8.31
C CYS A 302 -4.04 9.26 7.18
N TRP A 303 -3.62 8.34 6.29
CA TRP A 303 -4.38 7.89 5.13
C TRP A 303 -5.15 6.61 5.47
N PHE A 304 -6.32 6.79 6.03
CA PHE A 304 -7.20 5.68 6.40
C PHE A 304 -8.24 5.44 5.32
N HIS A 305 -8.41 4.21 4.86
CA HIS A 305 -9.37 3.97 3.79
C HIS A 305 -10.18 2.69 3.97
N PHE A 306 -11.42 2.79 3.52
CA PHE A 306 -12.34 1.69 3.38
C PHE A 306 -12.36 1.19 1.94
N HIS A 307 -12.52 -0.12 1.78
CA HIS A 307 -12.77 -0.77 0.50
C HIS A 307 -14.25 -1.06 0.36
N LEU A 308 -14.80 -0.66 -0.78
CA LEU A 308 -16.22 -0.80 -1.10
C LEU A 308 -16.38 -1.69 -2.32
N GLY A 309 -17.27 -2.67 -2.25
CA GLY A 309 -17.71 -3.46 -3.38
C GLY A 309 -16.72 -4.47 -3.96
N GLY A 310 -15.54 -4.65 -3.38
CA GLY A 310 -14.54 -5.59 -3.88
C GLY A 310 -15.03 -7.03 -3.84
N LEU A 311 -14.90 -7.76 -4.94
CA LEU A 311 -14.96 -9.21 -4.97
C LEU A 311 -13.53 -9.74 -4.99
N SER A 312 -13.04 -10.21 -3.85
CA SER A 312 -11.81 -10.99 -3.84
C SER A 312 -12.15 -12.46 -4.13
N ASN A 313 -11.42 -13.08 -5.05
CA ASN A 313 -11.44 -14.52 -5.23
C ASN A 313 -10.87 -15.21 -4.00
N LYS A 314 -11.68 -15.41 -2.98
CA LYS A 314 -11.25 -16.05 -1.73
C LYS A 314 -11.27 -17.57 -1.76
N GLU A 315 -11.72 -18.21 -2.86
CA GLU A 315 -11.93 -19.68 -2.91
C GLU A 315 -11.65 -20.30 -4.27
N GLY A 316 -10.54 -19.93 -4.93
CA GLY A 316 -10.04 -20.72 -6.10
C GLY A 316 -10.91 -20.62 -7.36
N SER A 317 -11.92 -19.76 -7.41
CA SER A 317 -12.70 -19.54 -8.63
C SER A 317 -11.96 -18.54 -9.53
N LYS A 318 -11.82 -18.89 -10.82
CA LYS A 318 -11.28 -18.03 -11.88
C LYS A 318 -12.21 -16.86 -12.26
N THR A 319 -13.15 -16.50 -11.40
CA THR A 319 -14.13 -15.46 -11.67
C THR A 319 -13.58 -14.07 -11.35
N GLN A 320 -13.95 -13.15 -12.20
CA GLN A 320 -13.60 -11.74 -12.24
C GLN A 320 -13.34 -11.12 -10.86
N ILE A 321 -12.10 -10.67 -10.67
CA ILE A 321 -11.78 -9.73 -9.59
C ILE A 321 -12.37 -8.41 -10.03
N VAL A 322 -13.37 -7.94 -9.32
CA VAL A 322 -13.86 -6.57 -9.48
C VAL A 322 -13.05 -5.68 -8.56
N GLU A 323 -12.51 -4.62 -9.14
CA GLU A 323 -11.75 -3.64 -8.40
C GLU A 323 -12.66 -2.96 -7.36
N HIS A 324 -12.19 -2.85 -6.12
CA HIS A 324 -12.92 -2.15 -5.09
C HIS A 324 -12.82 -0.62 -5.27
N ILE A 325 -13.82 0.10 -4.80
CA ILE A 325 -13.78 1.55 -4.67
C ILE A 325 -13.09 1.88 -3.34
N ASN A 326 -12.15 2.81 -3.34
CA ASN A 326 -11.57 3.33 -2.10
C ASN A 326 -12.37 4.52 -1.60
N ALA A 327 -12.66 4.55 -0.30
CA ALA A 327 -13.17 5.69 0.42
C ALA A 327 -12.12 6.11 1.48
N VAL A 328 -11.37 7.17 1.18
CA VAL A 328 -10.27 7.63 2.03
C VAL A 328 -10.77 8.68 3.00
N CYS A 329 -10.61 8.40 4.30
CA CYS A 329 -10.82 9.33 5.40
C CYS A 329 -9.46 9.84 5.90
N MET A 330 -9.36 11.13 6.18
CA MET A 330 -8.09 11.76 6.56
C MET A 330 -8.02 12.01 8.07
N ASN A 331 -6.82 11.86 8.63
CA ASN A 331 -6.50 12.19 10.03
C ASN A 331 -7.50 11.60 11.07
N PRO A 332 -7.91 10.34 10.97
CA PRO A 332 -8.90 9.80 11.87
C PRO A 332 -8.32 9.53 13.27
N THR A 333 -9.21 9.51 14.24
CA THR A 333 -8.99 8.84 15.52
C THR A 333 -9.68 7.48 15.45
N VAL A 334 -8.93 6.40 15.70
CA VAL A 334 -9.43 5.03 15.57
C VAL A 334 -9.38 4.32 16.91
N TYR A 335 -10.49 3.69 17.27
CA TYR A 335 -10.62 2.84 18.45
C TYR A 335 -10.77 1.38 18.00
N LEU A 336 -10.00 0.50 18.63
CA LEU A 336 -10.07 -0.95 18.47
C LEU A 336 -10.48 -1.56 19.80
N GLY A 337 -11.65 -2.22 19.88
CA GLY A 337 -12.18 -2.75 21.13
C GLY A 337 -12.33 -1.68 22.24
N GLY A 338 -12.56 -0.42 21.86
CA GLY A 338 -12.63 0.72 22.77
C GLY A 338 -11.28 1.37 23.12
N GLN A 339 -10.14 0.74 22.77
CA GLN A 339 -8.81 1.32 22.95
C GLN A 339 -8.46 2.24 21.79
N LYS A 340 -8.00 3.47 22.07
CA LYS A 340 -7.51 4.41 21.07
C LYS A 340 -6.16 3.93 20.51
N VAL A 341 -6.10 3.68 19.20
CA VAL A 341 -4.90 3.20 18.48
C VAL A 341 -4.34 4.24 17.51
N TRP A 342 -5.20 5.04 16.88
CA TRP A 342 -4.83 6.26 16.18
C TRP A 342 -5.44 7.47 16.88
N GLU A 343 -4.72 8.55 16.92
CA GLU A 343 -5.19 9.85 17.40
C GLU A 343 -4.90 10.90 16.33
N LYS A 344 -5.94 11.44 15.69
CA LYS A 344 -5.82 12.46 14.63
C LYS A 344 -4.79 12.07 13.54
N GLY A 345 -4.88 10.84 13.08
CA GLY A 345 -4.01 10.29 12.03
C GLY A 345 -2.64 9.79 12.49
N HIS A 346 -2.34 9.86 13.80
CA HIS A 346 -1.05 9.40 14.34
C HIS A 346 -1.23 8.16 15.22
N LEU A 347 -0.39 7.14 14.99
CA LEU A 347 -0.42 5.90 15.77
C LEU A 347 0.06 6.12 17.21
N THR A 348 -0.77 5.78 18.19
CA THR A 348 -0.42 5.92 19.63
C THR A 348 0.72 4.98 20.05
N ILE A 349 0.95 3.91 19.30
CA ILE A 349 2.00 2.90 19.53
C ILE A 349 3.41 3.51 19.46
N TRP A 350 3.62 4.61 18.73
CA TRP A 350 4.91 5.33 18.68
C TRP A 350 5.40 5.82 20.05
N ASN A 351 4.50 5.91 21.03
CA ASN A 351 4.81 6.31 22.38
C ASN A 351 5.10 5.13 23.32
N GLU A 352 5.01 3.88 22.84
CA GLU A 352 5.29 2.72 23.69
C GLU A 352 6.78 2.63 24.07
N PRO A 353 7.11 2.45 25.37
CA PRO A 353 8.50 2.42 25.85
C PRO A 353 9.36 1.37 25.13
N GLU A 354 8.84 0.16 24.93
CA GLU A 354 9.55 -0.94 24.29
C GLU A 354 9.90 -0.60 22.81
N LEU A 355 8.95 -0.02 22.06
CA LEU A 355 9.19 0.40 20.68
C LEU A 355 10.25 1.51 20.62
N ARG A 356 10.19 2.45 21.56
CA ARG A 356 11.15 3.55 21.65
C ARG A 356 12.55 3.05 22.02
N GLU A 357 12.66 2.05 22.88
CA GLU A 357 13.92 1.38 23.21
C GLU A 357 14.52 0.70 21.97
N ILE A 358 13.71 -0.03 21.18
CA ILE A 358 14.15 -0.62 19.92
C ILE A 358 14.63 0.46 18.96
N ALA A 359 13.87 1.52 18.78
CA ALA A 359 14.19 2.61 17.86
C ALA A 359 15.47 3.37 18.25
N SER A 360 15.74 3.52 19.55
CA SER A 360 16.93 4.21 20.06
C SER A 360 18.26 3.59 19.63
N LYS A 361 18.26 2.30 19.22
CA LYS A 361 19.43 1.63 18.64
C LYS A 361 19.82 2.20 17.27
N TYR A 362 18.88 2.87 16.60
CA TYR A 362 19.03 3.36 15.23
C TYR A 362 19.05 4.88 15.13
N GLY A 363 18.65 5.60 16.17
CA GLY A 363 18.62 7.06 16.22
C GLY A 363 17.70 7.61 17.30
N ASP A 364 17.39 8.91 17.21
CA ASP A 364 16.43 9.53 18.13
C ASP A 364 14.99 9.15 17.75
N PRO A 365 14.27 8.43 18.65
CA PRO A 365 12.87 8.07 18.40
C PRO A 365 11.93 9.28 18.18
N ASN A 366 12.24 10.46 18.76
CA ASN A 366 11.43 11.65 18.57
C ASN A 366 11.53 12.16 17.12
N VAL A 367 12.69 12.03 16.51
CA VAL A 367 12.88 12.39 15.09
C VAL A 367 12.29 11.30 14.18
N MET A 368 12.55 10.04 14.51
CA MET A 368 12.12 8.90 13.71
C MET A 368 10.59 8.80 13.61
N PHE A 369 9.87 9.09 14.68
CA PHE A 369 8.41 8.97 14.77
C PHE A 369 7.67 10.30 14.60
N ALA A 370 8.38 11.42 14.38
CA ALA A 370 7.74 12.70 14.09
C ALA A 370 6.91 12.61 12.80
N PRO A 371 5.63 13.01 12.82
CA PRO A 371 4.81 13.02 11.62
C PRO A 371 5.40 13.94 10.56
N ARG A 372 5.39 13.50 9.32
CA ARG A 372 5.73 14.31 8.14
C ARG A 372 4.46 14.61 7.37
N PRO A 373 4.31 15.78 6.71
CA PRO A 373 3.23 15.98 5.77
C PRO A 373 3.24 14.93 4.67
N ILE A 374 2.05 14.45 4.27
CA ILE A 374 1.94 13.40 3.24
C ILE A 374 2.38 13.88 1.86
N TRP A 375 2.21 15.18 1.61
CA TRP A 375 2.69 15.90 0.41
C TRP A 375 3.41 17.17 0.81
N GLU A 376 4.51 17.39 0.15
CA GLU A 376 5.35 18.59 0.28
C GLU A 376 5.31 19.41 -1.00
#